data_6d7288c7128ab65a74dd11207107dd76
#
_entry.id   6d7288c7128ab65a74dd11207107dd76
#
_cell.length_a   1.000
_cell.length_b   1.000
_cell.length_c   1.000
_cell.angle_alpha   90.00
_cell.angle_beta   90.00
_cell.angle_gamma   90.00
#
_symmetry.space_group_name_H-M   'P 1'
#
loop_
_entity.id
_entity.type
_entity.pdbx_description
1 polymer ?
#
loop_
_entity_poly.entity_id
_entity_poly.type
_entity_poly.pdbx_seq_one_letter_code
_entity_poly.pdbx_strand_id
1 'polypeptide(L)'
;MRLAILSDIHDNVWKLAGALASLGGADAMICCGDLCSPFIVHQLGRGFAGPIHIIFGNNDGDLFRIATNAAQYPQIKIHGEMLRGEFGGKRIAANHYDNIARAIAASGEYEVVCYGHNHVYDVSRIGRTLAINPGAVMGATFAADGSRTDVPSTFVIYDTDTDMAQRFEVT
;
A
#
# COMPACT_ATOMS: atom_id res chain seq x y z
N MET A 1 13.58 -2.36 10.74
CA MET A 1 12.88 -3.05 9.62
C MET A 1 12.34 -2.00 8.67
N ARG A 2 12.57 -2.20 7.34
CA ARG A 2 12.13 -1.25 6.32
C ARG A 2 10.93 -1.81 5.55
N LEU A 3 9.80 -1.10 5.60
CA LEU A 3 8.54 -1.50 4.95
C LEU A 3 8.27 -0.64 3.73
N ALA A 4 8.13 -1.26 2.56
CA ALA A 4 7.59 -0.60 1.38
C ALA A 4 6.07 -0.52 1.49
N ILE A 5 5.50 0.67 1.37
CA ILE A 5 4.06 0.91 1.43
C ILE A 5 3.62 1.45 0.07
N LEU A 6 2.76 0.69 -0.61
CA LEU A 6 2.21 1.01 -1.92
C LEU A 6 0.68 1.02 -1.85
N SER A 7 0.02 1.76 -2.72
CA SER A 7 -1.44 1.76 -2.88
C SER A 7 -1.84 2.20 -4.29
N ASP A 8 -3.07 1.91 -4.65
CA ASP A 8 -3.74 2.49 -5.82
C ASP A 8 -2.92 2.28 -7.12
N ILE A 9 -2.65 0.99 -7.42
CA ILE A 9 -1.87 0.58 -8.60
C ILE A 9 -2.69 0.74 -9.88
N HIS A 10 -4.01 0.43 -9.82
CA HIS A 10 -4.96 0.56 -10.93
C HIS A 10 -4.41 0.08 -12.27
N ASP A 11 -3.90 -1.16 -12.30
CA ASP A 11 -3.37 -1.82 -13.49
C ASP A 11 -2.22 -1.08 -14.20
N ASN A 12 -1.61 -0.08 -13.55
CA ASN A 12 -0.47 0.61 -14.13
C ASN A 12 0.82 -0.22 -13.98
N VAL A 13 0.96 -1.21 -14.86
CA VAL A 13 2.09 -2.17 -14.86
C VAL A 13 3.45 -1.49 -15.03
N TRP A 14 3.52 -0.39 -15.76
CA TRP A 14 4.77 0.32 -16.03
C TRP A 14 5.26 1.06 -14.78
N LYS A 15 4.36 1.80 -14.12
CA LYS A 15 4.70 2.49 -12.87
C LYS A 15 4.95 1.49 -11.74
N LEU A 16 4.18 0.39 -11.67
CA LEU A 16 4.47 -0.68 -10.72
C LEU A 16 5.87 -1.28 -10.96
N ALA A 17 6.27 -1.52 -12.22
CA ALA A 17 7.61 -2.02 -12.52
C ALA A 17 8.72 -1.05 -12.02
N GLY A 18 8.53 0.25 -12.26
CA GLY A 18 9.44 1.28 -11.75
C GLY A 18 9.52 1.34 -10.23
N ALA A 19 8.36 1.25 -9.55
CA ALA A 19 8.28 1.19 -8.10
C ALA A 19 9.07 -0.03 -7.56
N LEU A 20 8.78 -1.24 -8.08
CA LEU A 20 9.44 -2.48 -7.67
C LEU A 20 10.96 -2.43 -7.86
N ALA A 21 11.43 -1.84 -8.96
CA ALA A 21 12.87 -1.66 -9.22
C ALA A 21 13.54 -0.68 -8.21
N SER A 22 12.75 0.18 -7.57
CA SER A 22 13.24 1.22 -6.65
C SER A 22 13.11 0.85 -5.16
N LEU A 23 12.59 -0.34 -4.82
CA LEU A 23 12.39 -0.78 -3.43
C LEU A 23 13.66 -1.19 -2.68
N GLY A 24 14.84 -0.92 -3.23
CA GLY A 24 16.13 -1.41 -2.72
C GLY A 24 16.26 -1.36 -1.19
N GLY A 25 16.44 -2.54 -0.56
CA GLY A 25 16.61 -2.70 0.88
C GLY A 25 15.32 -2.65 1.70
N ALA A 26 14.13 -2.78 1.08
CA ALA A 26 12.91 -3.05 1.82
C ALA A 26 12.87 -4.52 2.26
N ASP A 27 12.49 -4.76 3.52
CA ASP A 27 12.41 -6.09 4.12
C ASP A 27 11.06 -6.76 3.84
N ALA A 28 9.98 -5.96 3.76
CA ALA A 28 8.63 -6.42 3.45
C ALA A 28 7.83 -5.31 2.75
N MET A 29 6.68 -5.68 2.20
CA MET A 29 5.77 -4.77 1.49
C MET A 29 4.36 -4.84 2.07
N ILE A 30 3.72 -3.69 2.19
CA ILE A 30 2.27 -3.57 2.45
C ILE A 30 1.65 -2.88 1.22
N CYS A 31 0.72 -3.56 0.56
CA CYS A 31 -0.07 -3.02 -0.54
C CYS A 31 -1.48 -2.70 -0.03
N CYS A 32 -1.82 -1.42 -0.03
CA CYS A 32 -3.03 -0.89 0.62
C CYS A 32 -4.28 -0.92 -0.29
N GLY A 33 -4.34 -1.87 -1.25
CA GLY A 33 -5.51 -2.09 -2.09
C GLY A 33 -5.47 -1.41 -3.45
N ASP A 34 -6.55 -1.61 -4.20
CA ASP A 34 -6.73 -1.13 -5.56
C ASP A 34 -5.63 -1.58 -6.52
N LEU A 35 -5.39 -2.91 -6.55
CA LEU A 35 -4.62 -3.56 -7.59
C LEU A 35 -5.39 -3.54 -8.91
N CYS A 36 -6.70 -3.73 -8.84
CA CYS A 36 -7.74 -3.94 -9.84
C CYS A 36 -7.71 -5.34 -10.47
N SER A 37 -6.75 -5.66 -11.32
CA SER A 37 -6.74 -6.94 -12.06
C SER A 37 -5.89 -8.01 -11.40
N PRO A 38 -6.31 -9.30 -11.50
CA PRO A 38 -5.60 -10.43 -10.90
C PRO A 38 -4.16 -10.62 -11.38
N PHE A 39 -3.79 -10.12 -12.57
CA PHE A 39 -2.43 -10.27 -13.09
C PHE A 39 -1.39 -9.39 -12.36
N ILE A 40 -1.82 -8.33 -11.67
CA ILE A 40 -0.94 -7.48 -10.86
C ILE A 40 -0.24 -8.29 -9.77
N VAL A 41 -0.92 -9.28 -9.20
CA VAL A 41 -0.34 -10.21 -8.21
C VAL A 41 0.91 -10.90 -8.73
N HIS A 42 0.91 -11.31 -10.01
CA HIS A 42 2.09 -11.93 -10.62
C HIS A 42 3.26 -10.96 -10.74
N GLN A 43 2.97 -9.69 -11.03
CA GLN A 43 4.01 -8.67 -11.10
C GLN A 43 4.62 -8.40 -9.73
N LEU A 44 3.78 -8.26 -8.69
CA LEU A 44 4.22 -8.13 -7.30
C LEU A 44 5.08 -9.33 -6.86
N GLY A 45 4.57 -10.55 -7.06
CA GLY A 45 5.24 -11.78 -6.62
C GLY A 45 6.56 -12.08 -7.32
N ARG A 46 6.72 -11.64 -8.57
CA ARG A 46 7.99 -11.77 -9.32
C ARG A 46 8.95 -10.62 -9.06
N GLY A 47 8.42 -9.44 -8.76
CA GLY A 47 9.20 -8.21 -8.61
C GLY A 47 9.72 -7.95 -7.20
N PHE A 48 9.22 -8.67 -6.18
CA PHE A 48 9.66 -8.51 -4.81
C PHE A 48 9.78 -9.87 -4.11
N ALA A 49 10.97 -10.17 -3.58
CA ALA A 49 11.26 -11.46 -2.98
C ALA A 49 10.86 -11.58 -1.49
N GLY A 50 10.75 -10.45 -0.79
CA GLY A 50 10.35 -10.41 0.62
C GLY A 50 8.84 -10.63 0.82
N PRO A 51 8.37 -10.73 2.07
CA PRO A 51 6.94 -10.83 2.39
C PRO A 51 6.14 -9.68 1.81
N ILE A 52 5.01 -10.01 1.18
CA ILE A 52 4.05 -9.05 0.61
C ILE A 52 2.71 -9.24 1.31
N HIS A 53 2.21 -8.19 1.93
CA HIS A 53 0.93 -8.15 2.60
C HIS A 53 -0.04 -7.29 1.79
N ILE A 54 -1.14 -7.87 1.32
CA ILE A 54 -2.13 -7.19 0.48
C ILE A 54 -3.45 -7.09 1.22
N ILE A 55 -4.05 -5.91 1.22
CA ILE A 55 -5.46 -5.72 1.53
C ILE A 55 -6.22 -5.36 0.26
N PHE A 56 -7.54 -5.57 0.26
CA PHE A 56 -8.39 -5.18 -0.84
C PHE A 56 -8.86 -3.73 -0.71
N GLY A 57 -8.97 -3.06 -1.86
CA GLY A 57 -9.64 -1.78 -2.02
C GLY A 57 -10.99 -1.93 -2.75
N ASN A 58 -11.61 -0.80 -3.09
CA ASN A 58 -12.93 -0.79 -3.72
C ASN A 58 -12.92 -1.13 -5.23
N ASN A 59 -11.77 -1.00 -5.88
CA ASN A 59 -11.63 -1.31 -7.30
C ASN A 59 -11.02 -2.70 -7.58
N ASP A 60 -10.75 -3.50 -6.54
CA ASP A 60 -10.27 -4.87 -6.72
C ASP A 60 -11.44 -5.75 -7.20
N GLY A 61 -11.39 -6.14 -8.48
CA GLY A 61 -12.54 -6.74 -9.17
C GLY A 61 -12.73 -8.22 -8.87
N ASP A 62 -11.86 -9.09 -9.41
CA ASP A 62 -11.95 -10.54 -9.28
C ASP A 62 -11.15 -11.03 -8.06
N LEU A 63 -11.72 -10.86 -6.86
CA LEU A 63 -11.07 -11.22 -5.60
C LEU A 63 -10.71 -12.71 -5.53
N PHE A 64 -11.53 -13.58 -6.11
CA PHE A 64 -11.26 -15.02 -6.16
C PHE A 64 -10.00 -15.30 -6.96
N ARG A 65 -9.87 -14.70 -8.14
CA ARG A 65 -8.69 -14.91 -9.00
C ARG A 65 -7.45 -14.20 -8.45
N ILE A 66 -7.60 -13.03 -7.82
CA ILE A 66 -6.51 -12.37 -7.08
C ILE A 66 -5.97 -13.31 -6.00
N ALA A 67 -6.84 -13.89 -5.16
CA ALA A 67 -6.44 -14.81 -4.09
C ALA A 67 -5.83 -16.11 -4.64
N THR A 68 -6.39 -16.66 -5.72
CA THR A 68 -5.86 -17.87 -6.37
C THR A 68 -4.47 -17.63 -6.96
N ASN A 69 -4.24 -16.48 -7.58
CA ASN A 69 -2.92 -16.10 -8.11
C ASN A 69 -1.92 -15.86 -6.97
N ALA A 70 -2.35 -15.23 -5.88
CA ALA A 70 -1.50 -15.00 -4.70
C ALA A 70 -1.00 -16.30 -4.08
N ALA A 71 -1.83 -17.35 -4.04
CA ALA A 71 -1.46 -18.65 -3.52
C ALA A 71 -0.30 -19.35 -4.27
N GLN A 72 0.05 -18.88 -5.48
CA GLN A 72 1.21 -19.36 -6.23
C GLN A 72 2.53 -18.77 -5.72
N TYR A 73 2.48 -17.75 -4.87
CA TYR A 73 3.63 -17.04 -4.32
C TYR A 73 3.64 -17.15 -2.79
N PRO A 74 4.52 -17.98 -2.20
CA PRO A 74 4.52 -18.24 -0.76
C PRO A 74 4.79 -16.99 0.09
N GLN A 75 5.42 -15.97 -0.49
CA GLN A 75 5.68 -14.69 0.17
C GLN A 75 4.47 -13.74 0.18
N ILE A 76 3.39 -14.03 -0.58
CA ILE A 76 2.20 -13.15 -0.63
C ILE A 76 1.14 -13.63 0.36
N LYS A 77 0.65 -12.70 1.18
CA LYS A 77 -0.47 -12.92 2.09
C LYS A 77 -1.58 -11.90 1.83
N ILE A 78 -2.78 -12.39 1.52
CA ILE A 78 -4.00 -11.57 1.43
C ILE A 78 -4.65 -11.49 2.81
N HIS A 79 -5.02 -10.28 3.24
CA HIS A 79 -5.62 -9.99 4.55
C HIS A 79 -7.11 -9.62 4.48
N GLY A 80 -7.73 -9.71 3.29
CA GLY A 80 -9.08 -9.18 3.08
C GLY A 80 -9.04 -7.65 3.06
N GLU A 81 -9.98 -7.00 3.74
CA GLU A 81 -10.09 -5.53 3.76
C GLU A 81 -9.26 -4.86 4.85
N MET A 82 -8.71 -5.64 5.80
CA MET A 82 -7.95 -5.08 6.92
C MET A 82 -6.77 -5.96 7.31
N LEU A 83 -5.61 -5.35 7.34
CA LEU A 83 -4.40 -5.92 7.93
C LEU A 83 -4.29 -5.46 9.39
N ARG A 84 -3.89 -6.40 10.24
CA ARG A 84 -3.42 -6.17 11.60
C ARG A 84 -2.21 -7.05 11.83
N GLY A 85 -1.11 -6.46 12.28
CA GLY A 85 0.12 -7.23 12.49
C GLY A 85 1.18 -6.47 13.25
N GLU A 86 2.26 -7.17 13.54
CA GLU A 86 3.47 -6.59 14.12
C GLU A 86 4.61 -6.69 13.11
N PHE A 87 5.28 -5.58 12.87
CA PHE A 87 6.38 -5.45 11.91
C PHE A 87 7.51 -4.66 12.56
N GLY A 88 8.66 -5.29 12.75
CA GLY A 88 9.80 -4.66 13.39
C GLY A 88 9.49 -4.07 14.77
N GLY A 89 8.65 -4.76 15.57
CA GLY A 89 8.23 -4.32 16.90
C GLY A 89 7.18 -3.21 16.93
N LYS A 90 6.60 -2.84 15.77
CA LYS A 90 5.50 -1.87 15.66
C LYS A 90 4.18 -2.59 15.35
N ARG A 91 3.12 -2.29 16.09
CA ARG A 91 1.76 -2.72 15.73
C ARG A 91 1.26 -1.85 14.60
N ILE A 92 1.03 -2.48 13.45
CA ILE A 92 0.62 -1.81 12.21
C ILE A 92 -0.75 -2.32 11.80
N ALA A 93 -1.65 -1.41 11.42
CA ALA A 93 -2.88 -1.72 10.73
C ALA A 93 -2.87 -1.11 9.34
N ALA A 94 -3.62 -1.72 8.41
CA ALA A 94 -3.92 -1.10 7.13
C ALA A 94 -5.39 -1.34 6.77
N ASN A 95 -6.03 -0.29 6.25
CA ASN A 95 -7.34 -0.33 5.63
C ASN A 95 -7.32 0.60 4.43
N HIS A 96 -7.95 0.20 3.32
CA HIS A 96 -7.85 0.98 2.09
C HIS A 96 -8.44 2.39 2.21
N TYR A 97 -9.61 2.51 2.86
CA TYR A 97 -10.34 3.77 2.95
C TYR A 97 -9.73 4.74 3.95
N ASP A 98 -9.48 5.96 3.51
CA ASP A 98 -8.84 7.03 4.30
C ASP A 98 -9.63 7.40 5.56
N ASN A 99 -10.95 7.52 5.47
CA ASN A 99 -11.82 7.85 6.61
C ASN A 99 -11.82 6.75 7.69
N ILE A 100 -11.83 5.47 7.28
CA ILE A 100 -11.77 4.32 8.19
C ILE A 100 -10.38 4.24 8.83
N ALA A 101 -9.32 4.33 8.03
CA ALA A 101 -7.94 4.29 8.50
C ALA A 101 -7.64 5.42 9.50
N ARG A 102 -8.13 6.62 9.24
CA ARG A 102 -7.97 7.75 10.19
C ARG A 102 -8.73 7.55 11.49
N ALA A 103 -9.91 6.91 11.45
CA ALA A 103 -10.65 6.52 12.67
C ALA A 103 -9.88 5.44 13.47
N ILE A 104 -9.28 4.45 12.79
CA ILE A 104 -8.40 3.45 13.41
C ILE A 104 -7.19 4.13 14.04
N ALA A 105 -6.54 5.07 13.35
CA ALA A 105 -5.41 5.83 13.89
C ALA A 105 -5.79 6.64 15.12
N ALA A 106 -6.98 7.23 15.15
CA ALA A 106 -7.50 8.00 16.28
C ALA A 106 -7.74 7.14 17.54
N SER A 107 -7.94 5.81 17.40
CA SER A 107 -8.06 4.89 18.54
C SER A 107 -6.77 4.81 19.38
N GLY A 108 -5.61 5.06 18.75
CA GLY A 108 -4.30 4.92 19.37
C GLY A 108 -3.90 3.48 19.67
N GLU A 109 -4.58 2.47 19.11
CA GLU A 109 -4.23 1.06 19.29
C GLU A 109 -2.98 0.65 18.53
N TYR A 110 -2.66 1.36 17.44
CA TYR A 110 -1.55 1.05 16.54
C TYR A 110 -0.51 2.17 16.56
N GLU A 111 0.75 1.79 16.38
CA GLU A 111 1.85 2.76 16.20
C GLU A 111 1.81 3.36 14.80
N VAL A 112 1.37 2.56 13.77
CA VAL A 112 1.25 3.00 12.37
C VAL A 112 -0.06 2.51 11.78
N VAL A 113 -0.70 3.34 10.95
CA VAL A 113 -1.86 2.95 10.12
C VAL A 113 -1.59 3.37 8.67
N CYS A 114 -1.64 2.39 7.76
CA CYS A 114 -1.45 2.60 6.32
C CYS A 114 -2.79 2.61 5.58
N TYR A 115 -2.90 3.43 4.52
CA TYR A 115 -4.13 3.53 3.73
C TYR A 115 -3.86 4.03 2.31
N GLY A 116 -4.89 4.16 1.47
CA GLY A 116 -4.85 4.67 0.10
C GLY A 116 -6.10 5.46 -0.25
N HIS A 117 -6.79 5.05 -1.34
CA HIS A 117 -8.11 5.43 -1.80
C HIS A 117 -8.23 6.85 -2.39
N ASN A 118 -7.82 7.89 -1.67
CA ASN A 118 -7.94 9.27 -2.14
C ASN A 118 -6.79 9.70 -3.07
N HIS A 119 -5.81 8.84 -3.31
CA HIS A 119 -4.63 9.05 -4.16
C HIS A 119 -3.72 10.22 -3.72
N VAL A 120 -3.87 10.71 -2.48
CA VAL A 120 -3.13 11.86 -1.97
C VAL A 120 -2.06 11.39 -1.00
N TYR A 121 -0.80 11.68 -1.32
CA TYR A 121 0.29 11.42 -0.37
C TYR A 121 0.05 12.20 0.93
N ASP A 122 0.02 11.47 2.05
CA ASP A 122 -0.08 12.04 3.40
C ASP A 122 0.72 11.20 4.40
N VAL A 123 1.58 11.86 5.15
CA VAL A 123 2.25 11.28 6.32
C VAL A 123 2.03 12.23 7.48
N SER A 124 1.11 11.89 8.36
CA SER A 124 0.68 12.74 9.45
C SER A 124 0.50 11.97 10.75
N ARG A 125 0.53 12.67 11.90
CA ARG A 125 0.21 12.05 13.18
C ARG A 125 -1.23 12.35 13.58
N ILE A 126 -1.91 11.29 14.01
CA ILE A 126 -3.24 11.35 14.63
C ILE A 126 -3.06 10.85 16.07
N GLY A 127 -3.00 11.78 17.02
CA GLY A 127 -2.57 11.44 18.37
C GLY A 127 -1.14 10.88 18.37
N ARG A 128 -0.97 9.67 18.90
CA ARG A 128 0.35 8.98 18.91
C ARG A 128 0.61 8.10 17.67
N THR A 129 -0.40 7.87 16.84
CA THR A 129 -0.33 6.99 15.68
C THR A 129 0.21 7.75 14.46
N LEU A 130 1.16 7.17 13.74
CA LEU A 130 1.59 7.64 12.43
C LEU A 130 0.63 7.10 11.35
N ALA A 131 -0.05 7.99 10.65
CA ALA A 131 -0.92 7.66 9.52
C ALA A 131 -0.15 7.87 8.22
N ILE A 132 -0.12 6.86 7.34
CA ILE A 132 0.66 6.86 6.10
C ILE A 132 -0.25 6.55 4.91
N ASN A 133 -0.42 7.51 4.01
CA ASN A 133 -0.89 7.28 2.66
C ASN A 133 0.29 7.46 1.70
N PRO A 134 0.70 6.43 0.97
CA PRO A 134 1.86 6.52 0.09
C PRO A 134 1.58 7.35 -1.19
N GLY A 135 0.35 7.81 -1.40
CA GLY A 135 -0.14 8.28 -2.69
C GLY A 135 -0.46 7.12 -3.63
N ALA A 136 -0.71 7.41 -4.89
CA ALA A 136 -1.11 6.41 -5.88
C ALA A 136 0.05 6.01 -6.79
N VAL A 137 0.31 4.68 -6.90
CA VAL A 137 1.28 4.15 -7.88
C VAL A 137 0.81 4.44 -9.31
N MET A 138 -0.51 4.49 -9.56
CA MET A 138 -1.04 4.83 -10.88
C MET A 138 -0.65 6.23 -11.39
N GLY A 139 -0.33 7.17 -10.49
CA GLY A 139 0.11 8.52 -10.85
C GLY A 139 -1.01 9.45 -11.32
N ALA A 140 -2.23 9.29 -10.82
CA ALA A 140 -3.36 10.17 -11.12
C ALA A 140 -4.34 10.26 -9.94
N THR A 141 -5.08 11.36 -9.89
CA THR A 141 -6.26 11.55 -9.02
C THR A 141 -7.49 11.82 -9.87
N PHE A 142 -8.68 11.61 -9.29
CA PHE A 142 -9.95 11.84 -9.96
C PHE A 142 -10.84 12.73 -9.10
N ALA A 143 -11.44 13.75 -9.73
CA ALA A 143 -12.48 14.56 -9.08
C ALA A 143 -13.84 13.85 -9.12
N ALA A 144 -14.82 14.36 -8.38
CA ALA A 144 -16.17 13.79 -8.31
C ALA A 144 -16.91 13.77 -9.67
N ASP A 145 -16.53 14.63 -10.60
CA ASP A 145 -17.07 14.67 -11.97
C ASP A 145 -16.35 13.69 -12.92
N GLY A 146 -15.40 12.91 -12.40
CA GLY A 146 -14.59 11.96 -13.16
C GLY A 146 -13.42 12.59 -13.90
N SER A 147 -13.17 13.89 -13.77
CA SER A 147 -12.00 14.53 -14.38
C SER A 147 -10.71 14.03 -13.74
N ARG A 148 -9.73 13.67 -14.59
CA ARG A 148 -8.43 13.15 -14.21
C ARG A 148 -7.41 14.27 -14.09
N THR A 149 -6.58 14.20 -13.03
CA THR A 149 -5.39 15.05 -12.88
C THR A 149 -4.17 14.16 -12.68
N ASP A 150 -3.13 14.35 -13.48
CA ASP A 150 -1.87 13.64 -13.29
C ASP A 150 -1.14 14.17 -12.06
N VAL A 151 -0.69 13.23 -11.23
CA VAL A 151 0.11 13.50 -10.03
C VAL A 151 1.36 12.60 -10.06
N PRO A 152 2.41 12.90 -9.29
CA PRO A 152 3.54 11.99 -9.18
C PRO A 152 3.10 10.60 -8.72
N SER A 153 3.59 9.56 -9.43
CA SER A 153 3.47 8.17 -8.98
C SER A 153 4.39 7.98 -7.79
N THR A 154 3.86 7.53 -6.65
CA THR A 154 4.63 7.51 -5.41
C THR A 154 4.44 6.23 -4.61
N PHE A 155 5.43 5.95 -3.76
CA PHE A 155 5.38 4.98 -2.67
C PHE A 155 6.18 5.50 -1.48
N VAL A 156 6.06 4.81 -0.34
CA VAL A 156 6.77 5.16 0.89
C VAL A 156 7.64 3.99 1.35
N ILE A 157 8.85 4.29 1.84
CA ILE A 157 9.62 3.37 2.68
C ILE A 157 9.50 3.88 4.12
N TYR A 158 8.91 3.07 4.99
CA TYR A 158 8.83 3.32 6.42
C TYR A 158 9.87 2.47 7.16
N ASP A 159 10.68 3.11 7.98
CA ASP A 159 11.68 2.46 8.81
C ASP A 159 11.17 2.38 10.26
N THR A 160 10.95 1.16 10.76
CA THR A 160 10.41 0.93 12.11
C THR A 160 11.37 1.31 13.23
N ASP A 161 12.67 1.33 12.96
CA ASP A 161 13.69 1.59 13.97
C ASP A 161 13.85 3.10 14.21
N THR A 162 13.71 3.90 13.15
CA THR A 162 13.82 5.37 13.20
C THR A 162 12.48 6.09 13.25
N ASP A 163 11.37 5.36 13.02
CA ASP A 163 10.00 5.89 12.91
C ASP A 163 9.85 6.93 11.76
N MET A 164 10.67 6.79 10.72
CA MET A 164 10.70 7.69 9.57
C MET A 164 10.00 7.08 8.36
N ALA A 165 9.13 7.87 7.71
CA ALA A 165 8.49 7.55 6.45
C ALA A 165 9.07 8.44 5.35
N GLN A 166 9.75 7.84 4.38
CA GLN A 166 10.36 8.54 3.25
C GLN A 166 9.54 8.29 1.99
N ARG A 167 9.13 9.38 1.33
CA ARG A 167 8.46 9.34 0.01
C ARG A 167 9.47 9.12 -1.10
N PHE A 168 9.07 8.29 -2.06
CA PHE A 168 9.79 8.08 -3.33
C PHE A 168 8.86 8.37 -4.50
N GLU A 169 9.39 8.95 -5.55
CA GLU A 169 8.69 9.14 -6.82
C GLU A 169 9.18 8.12 -7.84
N VAL A 170 8.23 7.53 -8.57
CA VAL A 170 8.51 6.56 -9.62
C VAL A 170 8.71 7.32 -10.92
N THR A 171 9.90 7.25 -11.45
CA THR A 171 10.27 7.85 -12.77
C THR A 171 9.80 6.99 -13.95
#